data_bad336fa245d10dbc77a794ddcf08c73
#
_entry.id   bad336fa245d10dbc77a794ddcf08c73
#
_cell.length_a   1.000
_cell.length_b   1.000
_cell.length_c   1.000
_cell.angle_alpha   90.00
_cell.angle_beta   90.00
_cell.angle_gamma   90.00
#
_symmetry.space_group_name_H-M   'P 1'
#
loop_
_entity.id
_entity.type
_entity.pdbx_description
1 polymer ?
#
loop_
_entity_poly.entity_id
_entity_poly.type
_entity_poly.pdbx_seq_one_letter_code
_entity_poly.pdbx_strand_id
1 'polypeptide(L)'
;MLTDTHCHLFYDEIKKDIANVLNRAEKLGVNRFICVGTNMEDSLQCLELAEKYENIFASAGIHPHDSKNVPPDYLDQVKKFMKSSEMVAIGEIGLDYYRNISLPDIQRSVFREQMQLAQELKKPVIFHNRNADIDVIKVLSDFPDVIGVAHCFSSTISTAKTLLDMGYYISFSGNLTFRNSNLPEVAKYLPLDGILVETDSPYLSPVPYRGKRNEPGRTRYVAEKLAEIHQVPLELVARKTTENANRLFYL
;
A
#
# COMPACT_ATOMS: atom_id res chain seq x y z
N MET A 1 -18.46 3.77 -2.97
CA MET A 1 -17.17 4.25 -3.48
C MET A 1 -16.06 3.47 -2.80
N LEU A 2 -15.03 3.07 -3.53
CA LEU A 2 -13.84 2.38 -3.04
C LEU A 2 -12.59 3.20 -3.33
N THR A 3 -11.57 3.05 -2.50
CA THR A 3 -10.22 3.58 -2.72
C THR A 3 -9.27 2.40 -2.94
N ASP A 4 -8.49 2.42 -4.02
CA ASP A 4 -7.34 1.55 -4.20
C ASP A 4 -6.15 2.17 -3.47
N THR A 5 -5.78 1.61 -2.32
CA THR A 5 -4.77 2.22 -1.45
C THR A 5 -3.33 1.89 -1.84
N HIS A 6 -3.12 1.09 -2.89
CA HIS A 6 -1.78 0.77 -3.41
C HIS A 6 -1.84 0.28 -4.86
N CYS A 7 -1.38 1.09 -5.77
CA CYS A 7 -1.20 0.74 -7.19
C CYS A 7 0.01 1.46 -7.79
N HIS A 8 0.54 0.92 -8.89
CA HIS A 8 1.70 1.48 -9.60
C HIS A 8 1.26 1.94 -11.00
N LEU A 9 0.58 3.10 -11.06
CA LEU A 9 0.02 3.66 -12.30
C LEU A 9 1.07 4.16 -13.28
N PHE A 10 2.29 4.38 -12.82
CA PHE A 10 3.41 4.87 -13.63
C PHE A 10 4.00 3.81 -14.55
N TYR A 11 3.76 2.52 -14.32
CA TYR A 11 4.23 1.47 -15.23
C TYR A 11 3.67 1.66 -16.64
N ASP A 12 4.54 1.58 -17.64
CA ASP A 12 4.27 1.82 -19.06
C ASP A 12 3.00 1.13 -19.57
N GLU A 13 2.77 -0.10 -19.14
CA GLU A 13 1.63 -0.92 -19.53
C GLU A 13 0.28 -0.41 -18.98
N ILE A 14 0.30 0.46 -17.94
CA ILE A 14 -0.88 1.15 -17.41
C ILE A 14 -0.88 2.60 -17.89
N LYS A 15 0.25 3.30 -17.78
CA LYS A 15 0.40 4.73 -18.07
C LYS A 15 -0.05 5.08 -19.50
N LYS A 16 0.25 4.22 -20.49
CA LYS A 16 -0.16 4.40 -21.90
C LYS A 16 -1.66 4.40 -22.13
N ASP A 17 -2.45 3.79 -21.23
CA ASP A 17 -3.91 3.66 -21.33
C ASP A 17 -4.63 4.20 -20.07
N ILE A 18 -3.97 5.08 -19.31
CA ILE A 18 -4.40 5.47 -17.96
C ILE A 18 -5.83 6.02 -17.94
N ALA A 19 -6.23 6.84 -18.90
CA ALA A 19 -7.59 7.40 -18.94
C ALA A 19 -8.66 6.31 -19.03
N ASN A 20 -8.43 5.27 -19.84
CA ASN A 20 -9.34 4.14 -19.95
C ASN A 20 -9.28 3.23 -18.71
N VAL A 21 -8.09 3.07 -18.09
CA VAL A 21 -7.91 2.33 -16.84
C VAL A 21 -8.74 2.98 -15.73
N LEU A 22 -8.65 4.29 -15.56
CA LEU A 22 -9.42 5.04 -14.57
C LEU A 22 -10.93 4.98 -14.85
N ASN A 23 -11.36 5.10 -16.11
CA ASN A 23 -12.77 4.96 -16.50
C ASN A 23 -13.31 3.55 -16.21
N ARG A 24 -12.51 2.50 -16.45
CA ARG A 24 -12.90 1.13 -16.07
C ARG A 24 -13.01 0.96 -14.56
N ALA A 25 -12.13 1.59 -13.79
CA ALA A 25 -12.16 1.56 -12.33
C ALA A 25 -13.41 2.27 -11.79
N GLU A 26 -13.73 3.45 -12.32
CA GLU A 26 -14.94 4.20 -11.95
C GLU A 26 -16.23 3.40 -12.17
N LYS A 27 -16.35 2.70 -13.31
CA LYS A 27 -17.47 1.80 -13.59
C LYS A 27 -17.62 0.66 -12.58
N LEU A 28 -16.54 0.29 -11.91
CA LEU A 28 -16.52 -0.71 -10.83
C LEU A 28 -16.69 -0.08 -9.44
N GLY A 29 -16.91 1.23 -9.36
CA GLY A 29 -17.09 1.98 -8.11
C GLY A 29 -15.78 2.28 -7.37
N VAL A 30 -14.62 2.18 -8.05
CA VAL A 30 -13.30 2.55 -7.52
C VAL A 30 -12.92 3.91 -8.10
N ASN A 31 -12.91 4.94 -7.27
CA ASN A 31 -12.86 6.33 -7.72
C ASN A 31 -11.65 7.10 -7.19
N ARG A 32 -10.83 6.48 -6.33
CA ARG A 32 -9.65 7.10 -5.74
C ARG A 32 -8.50 6.11 -5.71
N PHE A 33 -7.28 6.61 -5.92
CA PHE A 33 -6.10 5.79 -6.12
C PHE A 33 -4.92 6.38 -5.37
N ILE A 34 -4.12 5.55 -4.68
CA ILE A 34 -2.81 5.94 -4.18
C ILE A 34 -1.76 5.27 -5.06
N CYS A 35 -1.08 6.10 -5.86
CA CYS A 35 0.02 5.69 -6.72
C CYS A 35 1.31 5.65 -5.89
N VAL A 36 1.93 4.47 -5.75
CA VAL A 36 3.01 4.24 -4.79
C VAL A 36 4.35 4.12 -5.51
N GLY A 37 5.28 5.05 -5.21
CA GLY A 37 6.64 5.03 -5.73
C GLY A 37 7.54 4.06 -4.98
N THR A 38 8.46 3.40 -5.69
CA THR A 38 9.37 2.39 -5.12
C THR A 38 10.83 2.86 -5.05
N ASN A 39 11.14 3.93 -5.77
CA ASN A 39 12.42 4.65 -5.79
C ASN A 39 12.17 6.12 -6.16
N MET A 40 13.20 6.93 -6.31
CA MET A 40 13.03 8.36 -6.54
C MET A 40 12.45 8.69 -7.92
N GLU A 41 12.79 7.93 -8.95
CA GLU A 41 12.25 8.10 -10.31
C GLU A 41 10.75 7.74 -10.34
N ASP A 42 10.38 6.61 -9.76
CA ASP A 42 8.98 6.19 -9.64
C ASP A 42 8.17 7.18 -8.80
N SER A 43 8.74 7.66 -7.69
CA SER A 43 8.12 8.65 -6.80
C SER A 43 7.82 9.97 -7.52
N LEU A 44 8.73 10.43 -8.38
CA LEU A 44 8.50 11.60 -9.24
C LEU A 44 7.35 11.35 -10.23
N GLN A 45 7.33 10.20 -10.89
CA GLN A 45 6.25 9.84 -11.80
C GLN A 45 4.89 9.74 -11.11
N CYS A 46 4.86 9.23 -9.86
CA CYS A 46 3.65 9.20 -9.04
C CYS A 46 3.15 10.61 -8.74
N LEU A 47 4.04 11.53 -8.37
CA LEU A 47 3.70 12.94 -8.14
C LEU A 47 3.12 13.59 -9.40
N GLU A 48 3.79 13.44 -10.56
CA GLU A 48 3.29 13.96 -11.83
C GLU A 48 1.88 13.46 -12.18
N LEU A 49 1.58 12.19 -11.87
CA LEU A 49 0.24 11.65 -12.08
C LEU A 49 -0.77 12.23 -11.09
N ALA A 50 -0.40 12.40 -9.84
CA ALA A 50 -1.26 12.97 -8.82
C ALA A 50 -1.57 14.45 -9.08
N GLU A 51 -0.60 15.23 -9.55
CA GLU A 51 -0.82 16.63 -9.96
C GLU A 51 -1.70 16.76 -11.21
N LYS A 52 -1.78 15.70 -12.03
CA LYS A 52 -2.55 15.70 -13.27
C LYS A 52 -3.99 15.22 -13.11
N TYR A 53 -4.26 14.33 -12.16
CA TYR A 53 -5.55 13.68 -11.97
C TYR A 53 -6.04 13.85 -10.54
N GLU A 54 -7.13 14.58 -10.33
CA GLU A 54 -7.69 14.95 -9.01
C GLU A 54 -8.02 13.76 -8.09
N ASN A 55 -8.20 12.57 -8.66
CA ASN A 55 -8.53 11.35 -7.91
C ASN A 55 -7.31 10.43 -7.67
N ILE A 56 -6.11 10.88 -8.04
CA ILE A 56 -4.85 10.18 -7.77
C ILE A 56 -4.09 10.95 -6.69
N PHE A 57 -3.68 10.23 -5.66
CA PHE A 57 -2.74 10.65 -4.64
C PHE A 57 -1.46 9.82 -4.79
N ALA A 58 -0.38 10.25 -4.14
CA ALA A 58 0.91 9.60 -4.32
C ALA A 58 1.66 9.38 -3.01
N SER A 59 2.62 8.47 -3.04
CA SER A 59 3.63 8.31 -2.00
C SER A 59 5.03 8.27 -2.59
N ALA A 60 6.03 8.57 -1.77
CA ALA A 60 7.43 8.51 -2.16
C ALA A 60 8.26 7.77 -1.12
N GLY A 61 9.13 6.88 -1.60
CA GLY A 61 10.01 6.10 -0.74
C GLY A 61 11.00 5.25 -1.52
N ILE A 62 11.82 4.52 -0.77
CA ILE A 62 12.75 3.51 -1.29
C ILE A 62 12.28 2.14 -0.83
N HIS A 63 11.85 1.32 -1.77
CA HIS A 63 11.50 -0.07 -1.55
C HIS A 63 12.71 -0.90 -1.11
N PRO A 64 12.56 -1.92 -0.26
CA PRO A 64 13.67 -2.75 0.22
C PRO A 64 14.56 -3.32 -0.88
N HIS A 65 14.04 -3.59 -2.07
CA HIS A 65 14.84 -4.07 -3.20
C HIS A 65 15.87 -3.05 -3.69
N ASP A 66 15.56 -1.76 -3.60
CA ASP A 66 16.41 -0.67 -4.08
C ASP A 66 17.32 -0.08 -3.00
N SER A 67 17.21 -0.55 -1.76
CA SER A 67 17.98 -0.05 -0.60
C SER A 67 19.49 -0.03 -0.81
N LYS A 68 20.07 -0.95 -1.60
CA LYS A 68 21.52 -1.01 -1.89
C LYS A 68 22.01 0.11 -2.83
N ASN A 69 21.10 0.78 -3.55
CA ASN A 69 21.43 1.77 -4.57
C ASN A 69 20.80 3.14 -4.25
N VAL A 70 20.64 3.45 -2.97
CA VAL A 70 19.97 4.68 -2.54
C VAL A 70 20.82 5.90 -2.93
N PRO A 71 20.24 6.92 -3.62
CA PRO A 71 20.95 8.18 -3.85
C PRO A 71 21.29 8.86 -2.51
N PRO A 72 22.47 9.51 -2.38
CA PRO A 72 22.88 10.12 -1.12
C PRO A 72 21.93 11.19 -0.58
N ASP A 73 21.16 11.83 -1.46
CA ASP A 73 20.23 12.92 -1.18
C ASP A 73 18.75 12.50 -1.21
N TYR A 74 18.47 11.20 -1.19
CA TYR A 74 17.10 10.70 -1.38
C TYR A 74 16.10 11.23 -0.32
N LEU A 75 16.54 11.40 0.93
CA LEU A 75 15.68 11.96 1.99
C LEU A 75 15.29 13.41 1.69
N ASP A 76 16.22 14.20 1.14
CA ASP A 76 15.91 15.57 0.73
C ASP A 76 14.99 15.61 -0.49
N GLN A 77 15.13 14.66 -1.41
CA GLN A 77 14.18 14.49 -2.52
C GLN A 77 12.79 14.13 -2.01
N VAL A 78 12.66 13.15 -1.09
CA VAL A 78 11.37 12.82 -0.46
C VAL A 78 10.78 14.05 0.25
N LYS A 79 11.58 14.79 1.06
CA LYS A 79 11.14 16.04 1.70
C LYS A 79 10.61 17.06 0.69
N LYS A 80 11.23 17.14 -0.48
CA LYS A 80 10.79 18.03 -1.55
C LYS A 80 9.45 17.59 -2.13
N PHE A 81 9.27 16.30 -2.42
CA PHE A 81 8.00 15.76 -2.90
C PHE A 81 6.86 15.96 -1.89
N MET A 82 7.12 15.75 -0.59
CA MET A 82 6.13 15.91 0.49
C MET A 82 5.61 17.35 0.68
N LYS A 83 6.11 18.34 -0.07
CA LYS A 83 5.55 19.69 -0.11
C LYS A 83 4.25 19.77 -0.92
N SER A 84 4.02 18.84 -1.83
CA SER A 84 2.76 18.72 -2.56
C SER A 84 1.67 18.12 -1.65
N SER A 85 0.46 18.64 -1.75
CA SER A 85 -0.72 18.17 -1.01
C SER A 85 -1.12 16.75 -1.44
N GLU A 86 -0.84 16.40 -2.70
CA GLU A 86 -1.15 15.10 -3.30
C GLU A 86 -0.23 13.98 -2.78
N MET A 87 0.91 14.34 -2.15
CA MET A 87 1.82 13.38 -1.52
C MET A 87 1.35 13.06 -0.09
N VAL A 88 0.66 11.93 0.04
CA VAL A 88 -0.09 11.59 1.26
C VAL A 88 0.64 10.66 2.22
N ALA A 89 1.69 9.96 1.78
CA ALA A 89 2.43 9.00 2.60
C ALA A 89 3.91 8.88 2.21
N ILE A 90 4.74 8.42 3.13
CA ILE A 90 6.09 7.91 2.84
C ILE A 90 5.97 6.41 2.57
N GLY A 91 6.36 5.99 1.37
CA GLY A 91 6.22 4.61 0.89
C GLY A 91 6.41 4.52 -0.63
N GLU A 92 6.76 3.34 -1.09
CA GLU A 92 6.85 2.06 -0.41
C GLU A 92 8.20 1.91 0.30
N ILE A 93 8.17 1.56 1.57
CA ILE A 93 9.36 1.33 2.40
C ILE A 93 9.27 -0.07 3.04
N GLY A 94 10.21 -0.49 3.86
CA GLY A 94 10.06 -1.73 4.62
C GLY A 94 11.14 -2.79 4.38
N LEU A 95 10.78 -4.08 4.53
CA LEU A 95 11.72 -5.20 4.49
C LEU A 95 11.21 -6.37 3.63
N ASP A 96 12.09 -6.94 2.79
CA ASP A 96 11.87 -8.16 2.01
C ASP A 96 13.05 -9.13 2.17
N TYR A 97 12.90 -10.09 3.07
CA TYR A 97 13.91 -11.14 3.29
C TYR A 97 13.68 -12.38 2.41
N TYR A 98 12.56 -12.43 1.69
CA TYR A 98 12.28 -13.50 0.74
C TYR A 98 13.09 -13.34 -0.56
N ARG A 99 13.05 -12.15 -1.17
CA ARG A 99 13.82 -11.84 -2.38
C ARG A 99 15.28 -11.55 -2.06
N ASN A 100 15.53 -10.89 -0.93
CA ASN A 100 16.85 -10.53 -0.41
C ASN A 100 17.78 -9.88 -1.46
N ILE A 101 17.22 -8.96 -2.26
CA ILE A 101 17.94 -8.26 -3.36
C ILE A 101 18.95 -7.26 -2.79
N SER A 102 18.61 -6.59 -1.70
CA SER A 102 19.53 -5.83 -0.86
C SER A 102 19.76 -6.57 0.44
N LEU A 103 20.96 -6.47 1.04
CA LEU A 103 21.26 -7.15 2.30
C LEU A 103 20.34 -6.67 3.43
N PRO A 104 19.92 -7.57 4.35
CA PRO A 104 19.00 -7.23 5.44
C PRO A 104 19.42 -6.01 6.28
N ASP A 105 20.73 -5.87 6.58
CA ASP A 105 21.24 -4.72 7.35
C ASP A 105 21.05 -3.40 6.60
N ILE A 106 21.25 -3.40 5.28
CA ILE A 106 21.05 -2.22 4.44
C ILE A 106 19.54 -1.89 4.38
N GLN A 107 18.69 -2.89 4.17
CA GLN A 107 17.24 -2.68 4.17
C GLN A 107 16.78 -2.06 5.49
N ARG A 108 17.25 -2.58 6.64
CA ARG A 108 16.89 -2.05 7.97
C ARG A 108 17.36 -0.61 8.17
N SER A 109 18.57 -0.27 7.73
CA SER A 109 19.09 1.11 7.82
C SER A 109 18.19 2.07 7.05
N VAL A 110 17.95 1.79 5.75
CA VAL A 110 17.14 2.62 4.87
C VAL A 110 15.68 2.70 5.36
N PHE A 111 15.12 1.59 5.88
CA PHE A 111 13.79 1.60 6.47
C PHE A 111 13.72 2.54 7.67
N ARG A 112 14.69 2.48 8.61
CA ARG A 112 14.75 3.36 9.79
C ARG A 112 14.91 4.83 9.42
N GLU A 113 15.73 5.15 8.45
CA GLU A 113 15.92 6.53 7.96
C GLU A 113 14.59 7.11 7.44
N GLN A 114 13.81 6.31 6.70
CA GLN A 114 12.52 6.72 6.18
C GLN A 114 11.44 6.79 7.27
N MET A 115 11.47 5.90 8.27
CA MET A 115 10.60 6.00 9.45
C MET A 115 10.89 7.27 10.26
N GLN A 116 12.17 7.63 10.44
CA GLN A 116 12.56 8.89 11.07
C GLN A 116 12.01 10.08 10.30
N LEU A 117 12.12 10.05 8.97
CA LEU A 117 11.57 11.12 8.13
C LEU A 117 10.04 11.19 8.22
N ALA A 118 9.35 10.05 8.29
CA ALA A 118 7.90 10.00 8.46
C ALA A 118 7.46 10.65 9.79
N GLN A 119 8.20 10.39 10.86
CA GLN A 119 7.97 11.01 12.16
C GLN A 119 8.20 12.52 12.12
N GLU A 120 9.29 13.00 11.51
CA GLU A 120 9.60 14.42 11.34
C GLU A 120 8.51 15.17 10.57
N LEU A 121 8.02 14.57 9.48
CA LEU A 121 7.02 15.17 8.61
C LEU A 121 5.58 14.89 9.04
N LYS A 122 5.37 14.08 10.07
CA LYS A 122 4.05 13.61 10.55
C LYS A 122 3.21 13.02 9.42
N LYS A 123 3.84 12.23 8.55
CA LYS A 123 3.19 11.54 7.45
C LYS A 123 3.03 10.06 7.78
N PRO A 124 1.92 9.42 7.37
CA PRO A 124 1.77 7.98 7.48
C PRO A 124 2.74 7.26 6.55
N VAL A 125 2.95 5.96 6.83
CA VAL A 125 3.81 5.13 5.99
C VAL A 125 3.03 4.01 5.29
N ILE A 126 3.45 3.66 4.08
CA ILE A 126 3.04 2.45 3.36
C ILE A 126 4.24 1.52 3.36
N PHE A 127 4.15 0.38 4.06
CA PHE A 127 5.30 -0.49 4.19
C PHE A 127 5.07 -1.91 3.68
N HIS A 128 6.12 -2.43 3.06
CA HIS A 128 6.29 -3.80 2.60
C HIS A 128 6.85 -4.67 3.73
N ASN A 129 6.28 -5.86 3.87
CA ASN A 129 6.77 -6.88 4.80
C ASN A 129 6.71 -8.26 4.16
N ARG A 130 7.86 -8.86 3.90
CA ARG A 130 7.93 -10.21 3.37
C ARG A 130 9.00 -11.04 4.05
N ASN A 131 8.59 -12.05 4.84
CA ASN A 131 9.45 -12.89 5.67
C ASN A 131 10.33 -12.10 6.65
N ALA A 132 9.86 -10.94 7.14
CA ALA A 132 10.63 -10.02 7.98
C ALA A 132 9.87 -9.53 9.21
N ASP A 133 8.79 -10.21 9.61
CA ASP A 133 7.84 -9.79 10.65
C ASP A 133 8.51 -9.26 11.92
N ILE A 134 9.51 -10.00 12.45
CA ILE A 134 10.18 -9.65 13.71
C ILE A 134 10.92 -8.32 13.57
N ASP A 135 11.69 -8.15 12.51
CA ASP A 135 12.48 -6.94 12.29
C ASP A 135 11.59 -5.75 11.91
N VAL A 136 10.51 -5.97 11.14
CA VAL A 136 9.51 -4.93 10.85
C VAL A 136 8.89 -4.44 12.16
N ILE A 137 8.33 -5.33 12.99
CA ILE A 137 7.71 -4.95 14.27
C ILE A 137 8.72 -4.22 15.16
N LYS A 138 9.97 -4.68 15.21
CA LYS A 138 11.03 -4.03 15.98
C LYS A 138 11.30 -2.60 15.50
N VAL A 139 11.43 -2.39 14.19
CA VAL A 139 11.62 -1.04 13.64
C VAL A 139 10.42 -0.15 13.93
N LEU A 140 9.20 -0.63 13.69
CA LEU A 140 7.98 0.14 13.95
C LEU A 140 7.85 0.53 15.43
N SER A 141 8.26 -0.36 16.36
CA SER A 141 8.21 -0.10 17.81
C SER A 141 9.12 1.05 18.26
N ASP A 142 10.18 1.34 17.50
CA ASP A 142 11.08 2.46 17.80
C ASP A 142 10.49 3.83 17.37
N PHE A 143 9.35 3.82 16.65
CA PHE A 143 8.67 5.02 16.13
C PHE A 143 7.16 5.00 16.49
N PRO A 144 6.80 5.05 17.78
CA PRO A 144 5.41 4.83 18.24
C PRO A 144 4.41 5.88 17.78
N ASP A 145 4.88 7.06 17.36
CA ASP A 145 4.02 8.16 16.87
C ASP A 145 3.75 8.07 15.36
N VAL A 146 4.40 7.13 14.65
CA VAL A 146 4.18 6.92 13.21
C VAL A 146 3.10 5.87 13.02
N ILE A 147 2.08 6.23 12.25
CA ILE A 147 1.02 5.31 11.81
C ILE A 147 1.22 4.93 10.35
N GLY A 148 0.55 3.88 9.89
CA GLY A 148 0.69 3.48 8.49
C GLY A 148 -0.12 2.24 8.15
N VAL A 149 0.23 1.62 7.03
CA VAL A 149 -0.41 0.42 6.53
C VAL A 149 0.63 -0.63 6.12
N ALA A 150 0.42 -1.86 6.59
CA ALA A 150 1.06 -3.05 6.03
C ALA A 150 0.36 -3.37 4.71
N HIS A 151 0.95 -2.92 3.58
CA HIS A 151 0.39 -3.19 2.27
C HIS A 151 0.55 -4.65 1.87
N CYS A 152 -0.32 -5.12 0.99
CA CYS A 152 -0.29 -6.49 0.43
C CYS A 152 -0.03 -7.58 1.49
N PHE A 153 -0.71 -7.44 2.64
CA PHE A 153 -0.45 -8.27 3.81
C PHE A 153 -0.46 -9.77 3.46
N SER A 154 0.56 -10.48 3.90
CA SER A 154 0.76 -11.90 3.58
C SER A 154 1.35 -12.70 4.75
N SER A 155 1.18 -12.22 5.99
CA SER A 155 1.73 -12.85 7.18
C SER A 155 0.65 -13.53 8.06
N THR A 156 0.90 -13.68 9.35
CA THR A 156 0.07 -14.44 10.28
C THR A 156 -0.99 -13.57 10.97
N ILE A 157 -2.00 -14.21 11.58
CA ILE A 157 -2.99 -13.54 12.44
C ILE A 157 -2.29 -12.81 13.60
N SER A 158 -1.27 -13.43 14.20
CA SER A 158 -0.53 -12.83 15.30
C SER A 158 0.16 -11.54 14.88
N THR A 159 0.83 -11.55 13.73
CA THR A 159 1.48 -10.35 13.16
C THR A 159 0.44 -9.26 12.86
N ALA A 160 -0.69 -9.63 12.25
CA ALA A 160 -1.76 -8.67 11.95
C ALA A 160 -2.31 -8.01 13.22
N LYS A 161 -2.57 -8.78 14.29
CA LYS A 161 -3.04 -8.25 15.58
C LYS A 161 -2.02 -7.32 16.21
N THR A 162 -0.74 -7.71 16.24
CA THR A 162 0.33 -6.86 16.76
C THR A 162 0.38 -5.52 16.03
N LEU A 163 0.28 -5.51 14.70
CA LEU A 163 0.28 -4.28 13.91
C LEU A 163 -0.96 -3.42 14.20
N LEU A 164 -2.15 -4.02 14.32
CA LEU A 164 -3.37 -3.28 14.69
C LEU A 164 -3.26 -2.68 16.11
N ASP A 165 -2.72 -3.42 17.09
CA ASP A 165 -2.50 -2.95 18.46
C ASP A 165 -1.50 -1.78 18.51
N MET A 166 -0.57 -1.71 17.55
CA MET A 166 0.35 -0.60 17.34
C MET A 166 -0.27 0.57 16.56
N GLY A 167 -1.54 0.48 16.14
CA GLY A 167 -2.25 1.53 15.38
C GLY A 167 -2.07 1.49 13.86
N TYR A 168 -1.44 0.45 13.32
CA TYR A 168 -1.28 0.27 11.88
C TYR A 168 -2.50 -0.39 11.24
N TYR A 169 -2.76 -0.09 9.98
CA TYR A 169 -3.78 -0.76 9.17
C TYR A 169 -3.22 -1.97 8.44
N ILE A 170 -4.11 -2.89 8.07
CA ILE A 170 -3.80 -4.09 7.27
C ILE A 170 -4.50 -3.96 5.92
N SER A 171 -3.73 -3.96 4.83
CA SER A 171 -4.31 -3.90 3.48
C SER A 171 -4.27 -5.25 2.79
N PHE A 172 -5.39 -5.63 2.19
CA PHE A 172 -5.51 -6.85 1.40
C PHE A 172 -5.58 -6.53 -0.08
N SER A 173 -4.83 -7.31 -0.87
CA SER A 173 -4.80 -7.26 -2.33
C SER A 173 -5.45 -8.49 -2.97
N GLY A 174 -5.29 -8.68 -4.26
CA GLY A 174 -5.86 -9.80 -5.01
C GLY A 174 -5.50 -11.19 -4.46
N ASN A 175 -4.38 -11.32 -3.73
CA ASN A 175 -3.95 -12.56 -3.09
C ASN A 175 -4.97 -13.10 -2.04
N LEU A 176 -5.83 -12.26 -1.50
CA LEU A 176 -6.95 -12.67 -0.64
C LEU A 176 -7.90 -13.63 -1.34
N THR A 177 -8.03 -13.52 -2.67
CA THR A 177 -8.97 -14.31 -3.48
C THR A 177 -8.36 -15.62 -3.99
N PHE A 178 -7.07 -15.90 -3.74
CA PHE A 178 -6.41 -17.06 -4.32
C PHE A 178 -6.81 -18.34 -3.60
N ARG A 179 -6.98 -19.43 -4.38
CA ARG A 179 -7.47 -20.73 -3.89
C ARG A 179 -6.65 -21.29 -2.71
N ASN A 180 -5.34 -21.09 -2.73
CA ASN A 180 -4.42 -21.64 -1.72
C ASN A 180 -3.98 -20.58 -0.71
N SER A 181 -4.70 -19.45 -0.62
CA SER A 181 -4.40 -18.38 0.33
C SER A 181 -4.95 -18.73 1.71
N ASN A 182 -4.16 -18.50 2.75
CA ASN A 182 -4.61 -18.53 4.14
C ASN A 182 -5.16 -17.18 4.62
N LEU A 183 -5.07 -16.15 3.79
CA LEU A 183 -5.49 -14.79 4.14
C LEU A 183 -7.00 -14.65 4.44
N PRO A 184 -7.92 -15.42 3.84
CA PRO A 184 -9.32 -15.40 4.26
C PRO A 184 -9.51 -15.70 5.76
N GLU A 185 -8.76 -16.64 6.31
CA GLU A 185 -8.80 -16.93 7.74
C GLU A 185 -8.20 -15.77 8.58
N VAL A 186 -7.15 -15.12 8.08
CA VAL A 186 -6.59 -13.93 8.74
C VAL A 186 -7.62 -12.81 8.73
N ALA A 187 -8.16 -12.45 7.56
CA ALA A 187 -9.11 -11.36 7.39
C ALA A 187 -10.35 -11.53 8.27
N LYS A 188 -10.85 -12.76 8.42
CA LYS A 188 -12.03 -13.09 9.26
C LYS A 188 -11.88 -12.63 10.72
N TYR A 189 -10.66 -12.63 11.26
CA TYR A 189 -10.39 -12.26 12.66
C TYR A 189 -10.07 -10.79 12.88
N LEU A 190 -9.94 -10.00 11.80
CA LEU A 190 -9.60 -8.58 11.90
C LEU A 190 -10.86 -7.70 11.84
N PRO A 191 -10.92 -6.62 12.63
CA PRO A 191 -12.03 -5.66 12.55
C PRO A 191 -11.97 -4.87 11.23
N LEU A 192 -13.11 -4.65 10.59
CA LEU A 192 -13.19 -3.84 9.36
C LEU A 192 -12.65 -2.41 9.55
N ASP A 193 -12.65 -1.88 10.78
CA ASP A 193 -12.11 -0.55 11.11
C ASP A 193 -10.57 -0.48 11.05
N GLY A 194 -9.89 -1.64 10.92
CA GLY A 194 -8.43 -1.74 10.74
C GLY A 194 -8.01 -2.21 9.33
N ILE A 195 -8.97 -2.40 8.41
CA ILE A 195 -8.70 -3.00 7.09
C ILE A 195 -8.75 -1.95 5.99
N LEU A 196 -7.79 -2.06 5.05
CA LEU A 196 -7.77 -1.38 3.76
C LEU A 196 -7.84 -2.39 2.61
N VAL A 197 -8.13 -1.91 1.42
CA VAL A 197 -8.17 -2.70 0.19
C VAL A 197 -7.34 -2.04 -0.90
N GLU A 198 -6.68 -2.86 -1.70
CA GLU A 198 -5.80 -2.41 -2.76
C GLU A 198 -5.74 -3.41 -3.91
N THR A 199 -5.03 -3.07 -4.97
CA THR A 199 -4.75 -4.00 -6.06
C THR A 199 -3.31 -4.48 -6.11
N ASP A 200 -2.34 -3.65 -5.76
CA ASP A 200 -0.92 -3.82 -6.10
C ASP A 200 -0.75 -3.95 -7.63
N SER A 201 -1.60 -3.25 -8.40
CA SER A 201 -1.56 -3.33 -9.88
C SER A 201 -0.27 -2.71 -10.43
N PRO A 202 0.34 -3.36 -11.46
CA PRO A 202 -0.20 -4.38 -12.38
C PRO A 202 -0.13 -5.83 -11.88
N TYR A 203 0.28 -6.07 -10.65
CA TYR A 203 0.49 -7.40 -10.07
C TYR A 203 -0.78 -7.98 -9.43
N LEU A 204 -0.73 -9.24 -8.99
CA LEU A 204 -1.67 -9.90 -8.09
C LEU A 204 -3.14 -9.85 -8.51
N SER A 205 -3.46 -9.94 -9.81
CA SER A 205 -4.85 -9.97 -10.28
C SER A 205 -5.72 -10.93 -9.47
N PRO A 206 -6.86 -10.46 -8.91
CA PRO A 206 -7.78 -11.33 -8.17
C PRO A 206 -8.49 -12.34 -9.08
N VAL A 207 -9.09 -13.37 -8.50
CA VAL A 207 -10.07 -14.22 -9.20
C VAL A 207 -11.27 -13.34 -9.59
N PRO A 208 -11.83 -13.47 -10.83
CA PRO A 208 -11.50 -14.47 -11.87
C PRO A 208 -10.39 -14.06 -12.86
N TYR A 209 -9.65 -13.00 -12.59
CA TYR A 209 -8.69 -12.40 -13.54
C TYR A 209 -7.25 -12.92 -13.38
N ARG A 210 -7.04 -14.03 -12.68
CA ARG A 210 -5.71 -14.63 -12.52
C ARG A 210 -4.98 -14.79 -13.85
N GLY A 211 -3.68 -14.44 -13.86
CA GLY A 211 -2.85 -14.51 -15.05
C GLY A 211 -3.02 -13.37 -16.06
N LYS A 212 -3.92 -12.43 -15.82
CA LYS A 212 -4.05 -11.19 -16.59
C LYS A 212 -3.35 -10.03 -15.85
N ARG A 213 -2.92 -8.99 -16.57
CA ARG A 213 -2.47 -7.73 -15.98
C ARG A 213 -3.55 -7.20 -15.04
N ASN A 214 -3.18 -6.84 -13.81
CA ASN A 214 -4.09 -6.23 -12.86
C ASN A 214 -4.36 -4.75 -13.20
N GLU A 215 -5.49 -4.23 -12.71
CA GLU A 215 -5.90 -2.82 -12.86
C GLU A 215 -6.60 -2.35 -11.57
N PRO A 216 -6.50 -1.05 -11.21
CA PRO A 216 -7.05 -0.49 -9.97
C PRO A 216 -8.54 -0.81 -9.73
N GLY A 217 -9.35 -0.87 -10.78
CA GLY A 217 -10.77 -1.22 -10.66
C GLY A 217 -11.02 -2.60 -10.03
N ARG A 218 -10.01 -3.47 -10.02
CA ARG A 218 -10.14 -4.80 -9.41
C ARG A 218 -10.05 -4.83 -7.89
N THR A 219 -9.79 -3.70 -7.24
CA THR A 219 -10.02 -3.50 -5.80
C THR A 219 -11.43 -3.93 -5.41
N ARG A 220 -12.41 -3.75 -6.31
CA ARG A 220 -13.79 -4.21 -6.15
C ARG A 220 -13.88 -5.68 -5.75
N TYR A 221 -13.13 -6.57 -6.41
CA TYR A 221 -13.17 -8.02 -6.16
C TYR A 221 -12.52 -8.38 -4.81
N VAL A 222 -11.55 -7.60 -4.35
CA VAL A 222 -10.97 -7.74 -3.00
C VAL A 222 -12.01 -7.35 -1.95
N ALA A 223 -12.71 -6.23 -2.14
CA ALA A 223 -13.78 -5.79 -1.25
C ALA A 223 -14.97 -6.78 -1.22
N GLU A 224 -15.36 -7.35 -2.37
CA GLU A 224 -16.38 -8.41 -2.45
C GLU A 224 -15.96 -9.65 -1.66
N LYS A 225 -14.69 -10.04 -1.75
CA LYS A 225 -14.16 -11.16 -0.96
C LYS A 225 -14.17 -10.89 0.53
N LEU A 226 -13.84 -9.66 0.96
CA LEU A 226 -13.98 -9.26 2.37
C LEU A 226 -15.43 -9.29 2.84
N ALA A 227 -16.38 -8.82 2.01
CA ALA A 227 -17.80 -8.87 2.31
C ALA A 227 -18.30 -10.30 2.51
N GLU A 228 -17.86 -11.23 1.66
CA GLU A 228 -18.13 -12.67 1.82
C GLU A 228 -17.57 -13.22 3.13
N ILE A 229 -16.28 -12.92 3.44
CA ILE A 229 -15.58 -13.41 4.65
C ILE A 229 -16.27 -12.91 5.93
N HIS A 230 -16.63 -11.63 5.98
CA HIS A 230 -17.27 -11.00 7.13
C HIS A 230 -18.79 -11.19 7.17
N GLN A 231 -19.39 -11.78 6.13
CA GLN A 231 -20.84 -11.99 5.98
C GLN A 231 -21.64 -10.68 6.11
N VAL A 232 -21.16 -9.63 5.45
CA VAL A 232 -21.76 -8.29 5.45
C VAL A 232 -21.98 -7.79 4.01
N PRO A 233 -22.86 -6.78 3.80
CA PRO A 233 -23.00 -6.16 2.48
C PRO A 233 -21.69 -5.50 2.01
N LEU A 234 -21.45 -5.56 0.69
CA LEU A 234 -20.29 -4.91 0.07
C LEU A 234 -20.23 -3.41 0.37
N GLU A 235 -21.37 -2.75 0.43
CA GLU A 235 -21.50 -1.33 0.73
C GLU A 235 -20.91 -0.98 2.11
N LEU A 236 -21.05 -1.88 3.07
CA LEU A 236 -20.43 -1.70 4.41
C LEU A 236 -18.92 -1.79 4.32
N VAL A 237 -18.37 -2.80 3.61
CA VAL A 237 -16.92 -2.95 3.41
C VAL A 237 -16.38 -1.73 2.67
N ALA A 238 -17.01 -1.34 1.55
CA ALA A 238 -16.59 -0.19 0.75
C ALA A 238 -16.59 1.11 1.59
N ARG A 239 -17.60 1.33 2.41
CA ARG A 239 -17.68 2.49 3.30
C ARG A 239 -16.57 2.44 4.34
N LYS A 240 -16.43 1.32 5.08
CA LYS A 240 -15.45 1.18 6.16
C LYS A 240 -14.00 1.33 5.66
N THR A 241 -13.65 0.64 4.57
CA THR A 241 -12.29 0.72 4.02
C THR A 241 -11.96 2.11 3.45
N THR A 242 -12.96 2.81 2.88
CA THR A 242 -12.78 4.19 2.41
C THR A 242 -12.66 5.18 3.59
N GLU A 243 -13.47 5.02 4.66
CA GLU A 243 -13.34 5.81 5.89
C GLU A 243 -11.95 5.61 6.53
N ASN A 244 -11.44 4.38 6.54
CA ASN A 244 -10.10 4.06 7.04
C ASN A 244 -9.01 4.73 6.18
N ALA A 245 -9.11 4.67 4.85
CA ALA A 245 -8.19 5.34 3.94
C ALA A 245 -8.20 6.86 4.16
N ASN A 246 -9.39 7.47 4.30
CA ASN A 246 -9.52 8.90 4.59
C ASN A 246 -8.85 9.28 5.92
N ARG A 247 -9.03 8.45 6.94
CA ARG A 247 -8.43 8.70 8.26
C ARG A 247 -6.92 8.56 8.23
N LEU A 248 -6.39 7.53 7.57
CA LEU A 248 -4.96 7.27 7.51
C LEU A 248 -4.22 8.31 6.68
N PHE A 249 -4.74 8.62 5.50
CA PHE A 249 -4.05 9.45 4.50
C PHE A 249 -4.53 10.91 4.46
N TYR A 250 -5.49 11.28 5.33
CA TYR A 250 -6.08 12.63 5.41
C TYR A 250 -6.72 13.11 4.08
N LEU A 251 -7.51 12.20 3.43
CA LEU A 251 -8.14 12.42 2.12
C LEU A 251 -9.54 13.03 2.23
#